data_841cfa9d99e3a15eec62b56f99e176a0
#
_entry.id   841cfa9d99e3a15eec62b56f99e176a0
#
_cell.length_a   1.000
_cell.length_b   1.000
_cell.length_c   1.000
_cell.angle_alpha   90.00
_cell.angle_beta   90.00
_cell.angle_gamma   90.00
#
_symmetry.space_group_name_H-M   'P 1'
#
loop_
_entity.id
_entity.type
_entity.pdbx_description
1 polymer ?
#
loop_
_entity_poly.entity_id
_entity_poly.type
_entity_poly.pdbx_seq_one_letter_code
_entity_poly.pdbx_strand_id
1 'polypeptide(L)'
;MLRKILIANRGEIAVRIIRACAEMGIRSVAIYSEADRFALHVKKADEAYCIGSEPMSCYLNIYALVDLALATGCDAVHPGYGFLSENAQFARACKERRLIFIGPGADVIHRMGDKTEARNAMKAAGLPVTPGSEGNLNSVEEALEVAEQIGYPVMLKATSGGGGRGIRRCDAADELKRNYVRVISEATKAFGRADVFLEKCIVNPRHIEVQILADHHGNVIHLYERDCSIQRRNQKLIEIAPSPQLDEAQRQ
;
A
#
# COMPACT_ATOMS: atom_id res chain seq x y z
N MET A 1 1.01 -0.93 -27.97
CA MET A 1 1.69 0.30 -27.47
C MET A 1 0.64 1.18 -26.81
N LEU A 2 0.89 1.71 -25.62
CA LEU A 2 -0.04 2.62 -24.92
C LEU A 2 -0.07 3.97 -25.64
N ARG A 3 -1.27 4.48 -25.87
CA ARG A 3 -1.49 5.76 -26.57
C ARG A 3 -2.18 6.79 -25.67
N LYS A 4 -3.02 6.33 -24.75
CA LYS A 4 -3.81 7.20 -23.88
C LYS A 4 -4.06 6.55 -22.52
N ILE A 5 -3.82 7.28 -21.45
CA ILE A 5 -3.90 6.78 -20.07
C ILE A 5 -4.82 7.68 -19.25
N LEU A 6 -5.79 7.08 -18.56
CA LEU A 6 -6.53 7.75 -17.49
C LEU A 6 -5.72 7.69 -16.19
N ILE A 7 -5.53 8.84 -15.56
CA ILE A 7 -4.81 8.98 -14.28
C ILE A 7 -5.84 9.02 -13.16
N ALA A 8 -6.04 7.89 -12.49
CA ALA A 8 -7.02 7.72 -11.41
C ALA A 8 -6.48 8.25 -10.07
N ASN A 9 -6.01 9.50 -10.09
CA ASN A 9 -5.44 10.18 -8.93
C ASN A 9 -5.50 11.71 -9.12
N ARG A 10 -4.98 12.46 -8.14
CA ARG A 10 -4.96 13.92 -8.10
C ARG A 10 -3.61 14.46 -7.62
N GLY A 11 -3.49 15.79 -7.57
CA GLY A 11 -2.38 16.46 -6.92
C GLY A 11 -1.03 16.21 -7.60
N GLU A 12 0.01 16.11 -6.80
CA GLU A 12 1.40 16.04 -7.28
C GLU A 12 1.69 14.74 -8.03
N ILE A 13 1.12 13.61 -7.59
CA ILE A 13 1.35 12.33 -8.27
C ILE A 13 0.69 12.32 -9.66
N ALA A 14 -0.48 12.90 -9.81
CA ALA A 14 -1.10 13.05 -11.13
C ALA A 14 -0.22 13.92 -12.04
N VAL A 15 0.35 15.01 -11.55
CA VAL A 15 1.31 15.85 -12.30
C VAL A 15 2.56 15.05 -12.69
N ARG A 16 3.07 14.20 -11.77
CA ARG A 16 4.24 13.35 -12.04
C ARG A 16 3.96 12.35 -13.17
N ILE A 17 2.77 11.73 -13.17
CA ILE A 17 2.35 10.76 -14.19
C ILE A 17 2.11 11.48 -15.54
N ILE A 18 1.44 12.63 -15.55
CA ILE A 18 1.24 13.47 -16.75
C ILE A 18 2.57 13.80 -17.41
N ARG A 19 3.59 14.19 -16.63
CA ARG A 19 4.92 14.45 -17.15
C ARG A 19 5.53 13.22 -17.81
N ALA A 20 5.46 12.06 -17.16
CA ALA A 20 5.96 10.81 -17.74
C ALA A 20 5.22 10.44 -19.04
N CYS A 21 3.90 10.62 -19.09
CA CYS A 21 3.11 10.42 -20.29
C CYS A 21 3.60 11.33 -21.43
N ALA A 22 3.80 12.60 -21.17
CA ALA A 22 4.30 13.57 -22.15
C ALA A 22 5.70 13.20 -22.68
N GLU A 23 6.64 12.81 -21.80
CA GLU A 23 7.98 12.35 -22.15
C GLU A 23 7.96 11.09 -23.04
N MET A 24 6.94 10.25 -22.89
CA MET A 24 6.73 9.01 -23.68
C MET A 24 5.84 9.19 -24.91
N GLY A 25 5.33 10.38 -25.19
CA GLY A 25 4.39 10.65 -26.26
C GLY A 25 3.01 10.01 -26.05
N ILE A 26 2.60 9.78 -24.81
CA ILE A 26 1.32 9.18 -24.43
C ILE A 26 0.37 10.29 -23.98
N ARG A 27 -0.86 10.27 -24.46
CA ARG A 27 -1.89 11.24 -24.04
C ARG A 27 -2.37 10.95 -22.62
N SER A 28 -2.55 11.98 -21.83
CA SER A 28 -2.99 11.92 -20.43
C SER A 28 -4.44 12.41 -20.27
N VAL A 29 -5.24 11.64 -19.54
CA VAL A 29 -6.59 12.02 -19.11
C VAL A 29 -6.57 12.17 -17.60
N ALA A 30 -6.74 13.38 -17.11
CA ALA A 30 -6.88 13.66 -15.69
C ALA A 30 -8.35 13.62 -15.24
N ILE A 31 -8.55 13.30 -13.97
CA ILE A 31 -9.84 13.39 -13.30
C ILE A 31 -9.76 14.42 -12.17
N TYR A 32 -10.89 15.06 -11.85
CA TYR A 32 -10.93 16.01 -10.76
C TYR A 32 -12.32 16.10 -10.13
N SER A 33 -12.37 16.35 -8.82
CA SER A 33 -13.58 16.81 -8.14
C SER A 33 -13.77 18.31 -8.36
N GLU A 34 -14.96 18.85 -8.16
CA GLU A 34 -15.20 20.29 -8.25
C GLU A 34 -14.21 21.13 -7.41
N ALA A 35 -13.80 20.62 -6.25
CA ALA A 35 -12.83 21.28 -5.39
C ALA A 35 -11.43 21.38 -6.03
N ASP A 36 -11.09 20.46 -6.92
CA ASP A 36 -9.79 20.40 -7.60
C ASP A 36 -9.79 21.04 -8.99
N ARG A 37 -10.89 21.66 -9.43
CA ARG A 37 -11.06 22.23 -10.78
C ARG A 37 -9.88 23.08 -11.26
N PHE A 38 -9.25 23.82 -10.37
CA PHE A 38 -8.12 24.71 -10.69
C PHE A 38 -6.75 24.13 -10.35
N ALA A 39 -6.70 22.85 -9.94
CA ALA A 39 -5.46 22.20 -9.56
C ALA A 39 -4.50 22.04 -10.75
N LEU A 40 -3.21 21.93 -10.47
CA LEU A 40 -2.16 21.90 -11.49
C LEU A 40 -2.28 20.70 -12.44
N HIS A 41 -2.66 19.53 -11.94
CA HIS A 41 -2.84 18.33 -12.76
C HIS A 41 -3.94 18.49 -13.80
N VAL A 42 -5.03 19.21 -13.47
CA VAL A 42 -6.11 19.52 -14.42
C VAL A 42 -5.62 20.39 -15.56
N LYS A 43 -4.77 21.38 -15.25
CA LYS A 43 -4.21 22.32 -16.25
C LYS A 43 -3.13 21.71 -17.14
N LYS A 44 -2.46 20.64 -16.68
CA LYS A 44 -1.32 20.03 -17.37
C LYS A 44 -1.66 18.79 -18.18
N ALA A 45 -2.78 18.15 -17.93
CA ALA A 45 -3.25 17.01 -18.70
C ALA A 45 -3.73 17.41 -20.10
N ASP A 46 -3.67 16.48 -21.07
CA ASP A 46 -4.20 16.71 -22.40
C ASP A 46 -5.72 16.83 -22.39
N GLU A 47 -6.37 16.06 -21.50
CA GLU A 47 -7.81 16.11 -21.24
C GLU A 47 -8.07 16.02 -19.75
N ALA A 48 -9.15 16.66 -19.26
CA ALA A 48 -9.52 16.60 -17.85
C ALA A 48 -11.04 16.54 -17.69
N TYR A 49 -11.53 15.67 -16.82
CA TYR A 49 -12.94 15.44 -16.60
C TYR A 49 -13.32 15.58 -15.11
N CYS A 50 -14.40 16.31 -14.88
CA CYS A 50 -15.01 16.40 -13.55
C CYS A 50 -15.76 15.10 -13.26
N ILE A 51 -15.43 14.47 -12.11
CA ILE A 51 -16.01 13.19 -11.68
C ILE A 51 -17.02 13.33 -10.53
N GLY A 52 -17.29 14.55 -10.08
CA GLY A 52 -18.28 14.84 -9.03
C GLY A 52 -17.92 16.01 -8.13
N SER A 53 -18.86 16.36 -7.27
CA SER A 53 -18.71 17.46 -6.31
C SER A 53 -18.06 17.02 -4.99
N GLU A 54 -18.23 15.74 -4.62
CA GLU A 54 -17.70 15.20 -3.36
C GLU A 54 -16.18 15.07 -3.41
N PRO A 55 -15.45 15.75 -2.49
CA PRO A 55 -14.00 15.92 -2.64
C PRO A 55 -13.17 14.63 -2.60
N MET A 56 -13.69 13.56 -1.99
CA MET A 56 -12.94 12.31 -1.81
C MET A 56 -13.65 11.10 -2.41
N SER A 57 -14.96 10.93 -2.19
CA SER A 57 -15.69 9.73 -2.57
C SER A 57 -15.74 9.51 -4.09
N CYS A 58 -15.72 10.58 -4.88
CA CYS A 58 -15.72 10.49 -6.34
C CYS A 58 -14.44 9.82 -6.89
N TYR A 59 -13.29 10.01 -6.25
CA TYR A 59 -12.03 9.35 -6.63
C TYR A 59 -12.00 7.84 -6.29
N LEU A 60 -12.94 7.38 -5.47
CA LEU A 60 -13.05 5.99 -5.04
C LEU A 60 -14.15 5.21 -5.79
N ASN A 61 -14.82 5.84 -6.74
CA ASN A 61 -15.86 5.19 -7.53
C ASN A 61 -15.27 4.39 -8.69
N ILE A 62 -15.01 3.11 -8.44
CA ILE A 62 -14.37 2.16 -9.35
C ILE A 62 -15.04 2.17 -10.74
N TYR A 63 -16.37 2.01 -10.77
CA TYR A 63 -17.10 1.83 -12.03
C TYR A 63 -17.16 3.12 -12.83
N ALA A 64 -17.37 4.26 -12.19
CA ALA A 64 -17.35 5.55 -12.86
C ALA A 64 -15.99 5.85 -13.51
N LEU A 65 -14.88 5.48 -12.85
CA LEU A 65 -13.54 5.68 -13.38
C LEU A 65 -13.24 4.74 -14.57
N VAL A 66 -13.66 3.49 -14.47
CA VAL A 66 -13.53 2.52 -15.57
C VAL A 66 -14.36 2.94 -16.78
N ASP A 67 -15.62 3.35 -16.58
CA ASP A 67 -16.49 3.79 -17.66
C ASP A 67 -15.98 5.09 -18.31
N LEU A 68 -15.43 6.02 -17.53
CA LEU A 68 -14.80 7.23 -18.06
C LEU A 68 -13.56 6.90 -18.89
N ALA A 69 -12.71 5.97 -18.43
CA ALA A 69 -11.55 5.53 -19.21
C ALA A 69 -11.94 4.98 -20.57
N LEU A 70 -13.00 4.16 -20.63
CA LEU A 70 -13.54 3.62 -21.88
C LEU A 70 -14.15 4.70 -22.76
N ALA A 71 -14.99 5.56 -22.19
CA ALA A 71 -15.66 6.64 -22.91
C ALA A 71 -14.67 7.64 -23.53
N THR A 72 -13.53 7.84 -22.89
CA THR A 72 -12.45 8.71 -23.38
C THR A 72 -11.44 7.99 -24.27
N GLY A 73 -11.62 6.69 -24.53
CA GLY A 73 -10.75 5.89 -25.40
C GLY A 73 -9.37 5.65 -24.83
N CYS A 74 -9.25 5.52 -23.49
CA CYS A 74 -8.00 5.16 -22.84
C CYS A 74 -7.66 3.67 -23.05
N ASP A 75 -6.38 3.39 -23.25
CA ASP A 75 -5.85 2.01 -23.31
C ASP A 75 -5.56 1.47 -21.91
N ALA A 76 -5.27 2.36 -20.97
CA ALA A 76 -4.82 2.01 -19.62
C ALA A 76 -5.30 2.99 -18.55
N VAL A 77 -5.21 2.54 -17.30
CA VAL A 77 -5.45 3.34 -16.10
C VAL A 77 -4.22 3.29 -15.20
N HIS A 78 -3.73 4.47 -14.77
CA HIS A 78 -2.66 4.59 -13.78
C HIS A 78 -3.24 5.06 -12.45
N PRO A 79 -3.23 4.24 -11.39
CA PRO A 79 -3.85 4.60 -10.12
C PRO A 79 -3.01 5.55 -9.27
N GLY A 80 -1.72 5.77 -9.61
CA GLY A 80 -0.78 6.47 -8.74
C GLY A 80 -0.49 5.69 -7.47
N TYR A 81 -0.51 6.38 -6.32
CA TYR A 81 -0.46 5.77 -4.99
C TYR A 81 -1.66 6.25 -4.14
N GLY A 82 -1.99 5.53 -3.06
CA GLY A 82 -3.20 5.79 -2.28
C GLY A 82 -4.48 5.53 -3.09
N PHE A 83 -5.61 6.08 -2.68
CA PHE A 83 -6.91 5.87 -3.30
C PHE A 83 -7.17 4.41 -3.69
N LEU A 84 -7.24 4.11 -4.98
CA LEU A 84 -7.53 2.78 -5.52
C LEU A 84 -6.27 2.00 -5.96
N SER A 85 -5.06 2.49 -5.69
CA SER A 85 -3.83 1.82 -6.13
C SER A 85 -3.64 0.42 -5.52
N GLU A 86 -4.12 0.23 -4.30
CA GLU A 86 -4.08 -1.05 -3.58
C GLU A 86 -5.45 -1.75 -3.55
N ASN A 87 -6.34 -1.38 -4.47
CA ASN A 87 -7.68 -1.95 -4.54
C ASN A 87 -7.75 -3.05 -5.61
N ALA A 88 -7.81 -4.32 -5.17
CA ALA A 88 -7.87 -5.48 -6.05
C ALA A 88 -9.12 -5.48 -6.94
N GLN A 89 -10.26 -4.95 -6.46
CA GLN A 89 -11.49 -4.86 -7.24
C GLN A 89 -11.34 -3.87 -8.41
N PHE A 90 -10.63 -2.76 -8.22
CA PHE A 90 -10.36 -1.80 -9.29
C PHE A 90 -9.47 -2.41 -10.38
N ALA A 91 -8.39 -3.09 -9.99
CA ALA A 91 -7.53 -3.80 -10.94
C ALA A 91 -8.31 -4.87 -11.73
N ARG A 92 -9.20 -5.61 -11.04
CA ARG A 92 -10.08 -6.61 -11.67
C ARG A 92 -11.08 -5.97 -12.64
N ALA A 93 -11.74 -4.90 -12.23
CA ALA A 93 -12.70 -4.18 -13.08
C ALA A 93 -12.02 -3.63 -14.35
N CYS A 94 -10.81 -3.09 -14.26
CA CYS A 94 -10.03 -2.69 -15.43
C CYS A 94 -9.79 -3.88 -16.37
N LYS A 95 -9.31 -5.01 -15.85
CA LYS A 95 -9.02 -6.22 -16.63
C LYS A 95 -10.27 -6.78 -17.33
N GLU A 96 -11.41 -6.87 -16.65
CA GLU A 96 -12.68 -7.34 -17.19
C GLU A 96 -13.16 -6.48 -18.35
N ARG A 97 -12.87 -5.19 -18.32
CA ARG A 97 -13.21 -4.22 -19.36
C ARG A 97 -12.09 -4.00 -20.39
N ARG A 98 -11.06 -4.87 -20.39
CA ARG A 98 -9.89 -4.84 -21.30
C ARG A 98 -9.07 -3.56 -21.23
N LEU A 99 -9.10 -2.87 -20.08
CA LEU A 99 -8.19 -1.78 -19.76
C LEU A 99 -6.95 -2.34 -19.09
N ILE A 100 -5.78 -1.82 -19.43
CA ILE A 100 -4.53 -2.16 -18.77
C ILE A 100 -4.48 -1.40 -17.43
N PHE A 101 -4.46 -2.12 -16.32
CA PHE A 101 -4.16 -1.52 -15.02
C PHE A 101 -2.63 -1.42 -14.88
N ILE A 102 -2.11 -0.21 -14.74
CA ILE A 102 -0.67 0.02 -14.56
C ILE A 102 -0.32 -0.23 -13.09
N GLY A 103 0.04 -1.45 -12.81
CA GLY A 103 0.31 -1.96 -11.46
C GLY A 103 0.27 -3.48 -11.41
N PRO A 104 0.36 -4.07 -10.21
CA PRO A 104 0.26 -5.51 -10.00
C PRO A 104 -1.12 -6.05 -10.39
N GLY A 105 -1.20 -7.36 -10.66
CA GLY A 105 -2.48 -8.02 -10.89
C GLY A 105 -3.35 -8.03 -9.62
N ALA A 106 -4.68 -8.13 -9.80
CA ALA A 106 -5.65 -8.08 -8.70
C ALA A 106 -5.37 -9.11 -7.58
N ASP A 107 -4.93 -10.31 -7.95
CA ASP A 107 -4.63 -11.36 -6.99
C ASP A 107 -3.35 -11.06 -6.17
N VAL A 108 -2.36 -10.42 -6.79
CA VAL A 108 -1.15 -9.95 -6.10
C VAL A 108 -1.50 -8.83 -5.12
N ILE A 109 -2.31 -7.86 -5.56
CA ILE A 109 -2.77 -6.76 -4.70
C ILE A 109 -3.52 -7.32 -3.49
N HIS A 110 -4.41 -8.30 -3.71
CA HIS A 110 -5.18 -8.93 -2.63
C HIS A 110 -4.28 -9.64 -1.62
N ARG A 111 -3.40 -10.54 -2.10
CA ARG A 111 -2.49 -11.32 -1.27
C ARG A 111 -1.49 -10.46 -0.50
N MET A 112 -0.93 -9.44 -1.14
CA MET A 112 0.06 -8.55 -0.51
C MET A 112 -0.59 -7.48 0.37
N GLY A 113 -1.88 -7.21 0.18
CA GLY A 113 -2.68 -6.33 1.04
C GLY A 113 -3.06 -6.96 2.39
N ASP A 114 -3.13 -8.29 2.48
CA ASP A 114 -3.31 -9.02 3.73
C ASP A 114 -1.93 -9.32 4.35
N LYS A 115 -1.65 -8.75 5.52
CA LYS A 115 -0.35 -8.87 6.19
C LYS A 115 0.01 -10.31 6.56
N THR A 116 -0.98 -11.11 6.91
CA THR A 116 -0.78 -12.51 7.28
C THR A 116 -0.49 -13.35 6.03
N GLU A 117 -1.27 -13.18 4.97
CA GLU A 117 -1.04 -13.86 3.69
C GLU A 117 0.30 -13.46 3.07
N ALA A 118 0.63 -12.15 3.05
CA ALA A 118 1.91 -11.67 2.54
C ALA A 118 3.09 -12.28 3.30
N ARG A 119 3.01 -12.31 4.64
CA ARG A 119 4.04 -12.89 5.48
C ARG A 119 4.22 -14.39 5.22
N ASN A 120 3.12 -15.13 5.14
CA ASN A 120 3.15 -16.56 4.87
C ASN A 120 3.73 -16.86 3.48
N ALA A 121 3.38 -16.05 2.48
CA ALA A 121 3.93 -16.16 1.14
C ALA A 121 5.45 -15.91 1.12
N MET A 122 5.94 -14.91 1.86
CA MET A 122 7.37 -14.63 1.97
C MET A 122 8.12 -15.73 2.71
N LYS A 123 7.56 -16.25 3.81
CA LYS A 123 8.11 -17.39 4.55
C LYS A 123 8.21 -18.65 3.66
N ALA A 124 7.16 -18.94 2.89
CA ALA A 124 7.16 -20.05 1.93
C ALA A 124 8.18 -19.89 0.79
N ALA A 125 8.48 -18.65 0.41
CA ALA A 125 9.52 -18.33 -0.56
C ALA A 125 10.94 -18.34 0.02
N GLY A 126 11.12 -18.70 1.31
CA GLY A 126 12.43 -18.75 1.97
C GLY A 126 12.98 -17.40 2.42
N LEU A 127 12.17 -16.32 2.36
CA LEU A 127 12.59 -15.01 2.82
C LEU A 127 12.52 -14.91 4.35
N PRO A 128 13.48 -14.25 5.01
CA PRO A 128 13.42 -14.03 6.43
C PRO A 128 12.24 -13.10 6.77
N VAL A 129 11.45 -13.51 7.75
CA VAL A 129 10.34 -12.72 8.28
C VAL A 129 10.54 -12.46 9.77
N THR A 130 10.02 -11.35 10.27
CA THR A 130 10.05 -11.06 11.71
C THR A 130 9.38 -12.18 12.49
N PRO A 131 10.01 -12.77 13.53
CA PRO A 131 9.36 -13.79 14.37
C PRO A 131 8.02 -13.29 14.93
N GLY A 132 6.99 -14.14 14.99
CA GLY A 132 5.65 -13.75 15.45
C GLY A 132 4.65 -14.88 15.35
N SER A 133 3.37 -14.57 15.62
CA SER A 133 2.28 -15.55 15.49
C SER A 133 2.13 -16.04 14.05
N GLU A 134 1.70 -17.31 13.88
CA GLU A 134 1.48 -17.90 12.54
C GLU A 134 0.18 -17.44 11.89
N GLY A 135 -0.65 -16.71 12.63
CA GLY A 135 -1.93 -16.19 12.19
C GLY A 135 -2.50 -15.19 13.19
N ASN A 136 -3.80 -15.01 13.12
CA ASN A 136 -4.53 -14.22 14.09
C ASN A 136 -4.58 -14.95 15.44
N LEU A 137 -4.45 -14.19 16.50
CA LEU A 137 -4.53 -14.69 17.87
C LEU A 137 -5.99 -14.80 18.32
N ASN A 138 -6.37 -15.93 18.87
CA ASN A 138 -7.74 -16.20 19.32
C ASN A 138 -7.96 -15.79 20.78
N SER A 139 -6.88 -15.70 21.58
CA SER A 139 -6.96 -15.39 23.00
C SER A 139 -5.72 -14.64 23.49
N VAL A 140 -5.81 -14.07 24.69
CA VAL A 140 -4.69 -13.44 25.35
C VAL A 140 -3.65 -14.48 25.84
N GLU A 141 -4.10 -15.68 26.18
CA GLU A 141 -3.26 -16.82 26.58
C GLU A 141 -2.35 -17.22 25.42
N GLU A 142 -2.91 -17.41 24.24
CA GLU A 142 -2.15 -17.70 23.00
C GLU A 142 -1.12 -16.58 22.73
N ALA A 143 -1.53 -15.32 22.90
CA ALA A 143 -0.61 -14.19 22.74
C ALA A 143 0.58 -14.22 23.71
N LEU A 144 0.35 -14.64 24.94
CA LEU A 144 1.40 -14.78 25.95
C LEU A 144 2.37 -15.92 25.62
N GLU A 145 1.84 -17.07 25.19
CA GLU A 145 2.66 -18.22 24.77
C GLU A 145 3.57 -17.85 23.60
N VAL A 146 3.02 -17.20 22.58
CA VAL A 146 3.81 -16.71 21.44
C VAL A 146 4.86 -15.70 21.90
N ALA A 147 4.49 -14.75 22.79
CA ALA A 147 5.42 -13.75 23.29
C ALA A 147 6.58 -14.35 24.09
N GLU A 148 6.33 -15.41 24.87
CA GLU A 148 7.38 -16.16 25.57
C GLU A 148 8.34 -16.86 24.61
N GLN A 149 7.82 -17.43 23.54
CA GLN A 149 8.64 -18.12 22.52
C GLN A 149 9.56 -17.15 21.76
N ILE A 150 9.05 -15.99 21.34
CA ILE A 150 9.81 -15.00 20.53
C ILE A 150 10.58 -14.00 21.40
N GLY A 151 10.27 -13.93 22.69
CA GLY A 151 10.86 -13.03 23.68
C GLY A 151 10.37 -11.58 23.57
N TYR A 152 10.34 -10.87 24.69
CA TYR A 152 10.01 -9.44 24.75
C TYR A 152 11.19 -8.58 24.28
N PRO A 153 10.95 -7.33 23.82
CA PRO A 153 9.65 -6.71 23.59
C PRO A 153 8.95 -7.25 22.34
N VAL A 154 7.61 -7.16 22.33
CA VAL A 154 6.76 -7.59 21.22
C VAL A 154 5.86 -6.47 20.75
N MET A 155 5.37 -6.58 19.50
CA MET A 155 4.39 -5.66 18.90
C MET A 155 3.07 -6.39 18.70
N LEU A 156 2.03 -5.96 19.39
CA LEU A 156 0.65 -6.40 19.15
C LEU A 156 0.01 -5.50 18.08
N LYS A 157 -0.51 -6.09 17.01
CA LYS A 157 -1.01 -5.37 15.84
C LYS A 157 -2.38 -5.87 15.43
N ALA A 158 -3.29 -4.95 15.09
CA ALA A 158 -4.53 -5.30 14.39
C ALA A 158 -4.23 -5.64 12.92
N THR A 159 -4.80 -6.72 12.41
CA THR A 159 -4.60 -7.19 11.02
C THR A 159 -5.14 -6.17 10.01
N SER A 160 -6.30 -5.56 10.29
CA SER A 160 -6.93 -4.56 9.45
C SER A 160 -6.44 -3.13 9.70
N GLY A 161 -5.39 -2.91 10.51
CA GLY A 161 -4.88 -1.60 10.88
C GLY A 161 -3.84 -1.05 9.90
N GLY A 162 -3.85 0.28 9.72
CA GLY A 162 -2.86 1.04 8.96
C GLY A 162 -2.52 2.36 9.65
N GLY A 163 -1.37 2.98 9.27
CA GLY A 163 -0.98 4.29 9.80
C GLY A 163 -0.71 4.34 11.31
N GLY A 164 -0.32 3.22 11.93
CA GLY A 164 0.01 3.15 13.37
C GLY A 164 -1.20 3.00 14.31
N ARG A 165 -2.42 2.89 13.79
CA ARG A 165 -3.62 2.60 14.59
C ARG A 165 -3.69 1.09 14.87
N GLY A 166 -4.10 0.73 16.10
CA GLY A 166 -4.18 -0.68 16.52
C GLY A 166 -2.82 -1.36 16.66
N ILE A 167 -1.74 -0.61 16.92
CA ILE A 167 -0.39 -1.11 17.17
C ILE A 167 0.04 -0.72 18.57
N ARG A 168 0.53 -1.70 19.34
CA ARG A 168 1.06 -1.48 20.71
C ARG A 168 2.33 -2.28 20.92
N ARG A 169 3.37 -1.60 21.40
CA ARG A 169 4.56 -2.25 21.96
C ARG A 169 4.23 -2.76 23.36
N CYS A 170 4.71 -3.96 23.67
CA CYS A 170 4.59 -4.57 24.97
C CYS A 170 5.98 -5.06 25.40
N ASP A 171 6.47 -4.52 26.49
CA ASP A 171 7.80 -4.86 27.01
C ASP A 171 7.75 -6.03 28.01
N ALA A 172 6.54 -6.40 28.48
CA ALA A 172 6.31 -7.49 29.43
C ALA A 172 4.90 -8.09 29.29
N ALA A 173 4.70 -9.26 29.90
CA ALA A 173 3.43 -10.02 29.86
C ALA A 173 2.22 -9.22 30.36
N ASP A 174 2.38 -8.46 31.45
CA ASP A 174 1.29 -7.67 32.00
C ASP A 174 0.86 -6.52 31.08
N GLU A 175 1.81 -5.95 30.35
CA GLU A 175 1.48 -4.95 29.32
C GLU A 175 0.74 -5.58 28.15
N LEU A 176 1.16 -6.78 27.72
CA LEU A 176 0.51 -7.52 26.65
C LEU A 176 -0.94 -7.82 27.02
N LYS A 177 -1.21 -8.33 28.22
CA LYS A 177 -2.58 -8.58 28.71
C LYS A 177 -3.46 -7.33 28.63
N ARG A 178 -2.98 -6.20 29.16
CA ARG A 178 -3.73 -4.94 29.14
C ARG A 178 -3.97 -4.42 27.73
N ASN A 179 -2.96 -4.49 26.89
CA ASN A 179 -3.02 -3.95 25.54
C ASN A 179 -3.84 -4.84 24.60
N TYR A 180 -3.89 -6.15 24.82
CA TYR A 180 -4.69 -7.07 24.02
C TYR A 180 -6.18 -6.67 23.97
N VAL A 181 -6.77 -6.45 25.15
CA VAL A 181 -8.18 -6.02 25.24
C VAL A 181 -8.40 -4.66 24.59
N ARG A 182 -7.46 -3.73 24.76
CA ARG A 182 -7.55 -2.38 24.17
C ARG A 182 -7.48 -2.43 22.64
N VAL A 183 -6.51 -3.16 22.08
CA VAL A 183 -6.31 -3.27 20.63
C VAL A 183 -7.51 -3.93 19.96
N ILE A 184 -8.07 -4.98 20.56
CA ILE A 184 -9.31 -5.62 20.08
C ILE A 184 -10.47 -4.62 20.07
N SER A 185 -10.69 -3.89 21.16
CA SER A 185 -11.77 -2.89 21.24
C SER A 185 -11.59 -1.78 20.20
N GLU A 186 -10.38 -1.27 20.02
CA GLU A 186 -10.05 -0.25 19.01
C GLU A 186 -10.27 -0.77 17.59
N ALA A 187 -9.80 -2.00 17.30
CA ALA A 187 -9.94 -2.62 15.98
C ALA A 187 -11.41 -2.88 15.62
N THR A 188 -12.19 -3.40 16.57
CA THR A 188 -13.63 -3.62 16.38
C THR A 188 -14.36 -2.33 16.06
N LYS A 189 -14.08 -1.26 16.81
CA LYS A 189 -14.71 0.05 16.60
C LYS A 189 -14.32 0.70 15.26
N ALA A 190 -13.06 0.55 14.87
CA ALA A 190 -12.55 1.24 13.68
C ALA A 190 -12.80 0.46 12.38
N PHE A 191 -12.79 -0.87 12.43
CA PHE A 191 -12.76 -1.73 11.24
C PHE A 191 -13.85 -2.81 11.23
N GLY A 192 -14.67 -2.91 12.30
CA GLY A 192 -15.71 -3.95 12.44
C GLY A 192 -15.16 -5.37 12.67
N ARG A 193 -13.83 -5.54 12.80
CA ARG A 193 -13.13 -6.81 13.01
C ARG A 193 -12.10 -6.67 14.12
N ALA A 194 -11.92 -7.73 14.89
CA ALA A 194 -11.06 -7.80 16.08
C ALA A 194 -9.79 -8.66 15.87
N ASP A 195 -9.42 -8.94 14.62
CA ASP A 195 -8.27 -9.78 14.30
C ASP A 195 -6.96 -9.10 14.70
N VAL A 196 -6.17 -9.76 15.52
CA VAL A 196 -4.87 -9.27 16.00
C VAL A 196 -3.80 -10.34 15.85
N PHE A 197 -2.56 -9.92 15.66
CA PHE A 197 -1.38 -10.79 15.58
C PHE A 197 -0.21 -10.19 16.38
N LEU A 198 0.80 -11.00 16.66
CA LEU A 198 1.97 -10.63 17.44
C LEU A 198 3.24 -10.78 16.61
N GLU A 199 4.15 -9.84 16.76
CA GLU A 199 5.49 -9.90 16.17
C GLU A 199 6.56 -9.46 17.16
N LYS A 200 7.78 -9.95 16.99
CA LYS A 200 8.95 -9.45 17.70
C LYS A 200 9.11 -7.93 17.45
N CYS A 201 9.27 -7.16 18.49
CA CYS A 201 9.63 -5.76 18.35
C CYS A 201 11.11 -5.62 18.06
N ILE A 202 11.45 -5.09 16.91
CA ILE A 202 12.83 -4.71 16.57
C ILE A 202 13.11 -3.35 17.20
N VAL A 203 14.05 -3.29 18.10
CA VAL A 203 14.41 -2.06 18.81
C VAL A 203 15.35 -1.22 17.94
N ASN A 204 15.06 0.07 17.80
CA ASN A 204 15.80 1.00 16.95
C ASN A 204 15.98 0.51 15.51
N PRO A 205 14.88 0.08 14.83
CA PRO A 205 14.98 -0.48 13.50
C PRO A 205 15.35 0.59 12.49
N ARG A 206 15.98 0.16 11.40
CA ARG A 206 15.98 0.90 10.14
C ARG A 206 14.88 0.38 9.25
N HIS A 207 14.23 1.28 8.56
CA HIS A 207 13.23 0.94 7.57
C HIS A 207 13.87 1.03 6.19
N ILE A 208 14.30 -0.10 5.67
CA ILE A 208 14.84 -0.23 4.32
C ILE A 208 13.80 -0.95 3.47
N GLU A 209 13.53 -0.43 2.30
CA GLU A 209 12.62 -1.04 1.33
C GLU A 209 13.28 -1.15 -0.04
N VAL A 210 12.93 -2.17 -0.80
CA VAL A 210 13.42 -2.40 -2.16
C VAL A 210 12.26 -2.25 -3.13
N GLN A 211 12.42 -1.38 -4.14
CA GLN A 211 11.44 -1.23 -5.20
C GLN A 211 11.55 -2.38 -6.20
N ILE A 212 10.47 -3.11 -6.39
CA ILE A 212 10.37 -4.17 -7.38
C ILE A 212 9.55 -3.67 -8.57
N LEU A 213 9.97 -4.05 -9.76
CA LEU A 213 9.27 -3.83 -11.01
C LEU A 213 9.23 -5.12 -11.82
N ALA A 214 8.06 -5.48 -12.33
CA ALA A 214 7.85 -6.67 -13.14
C ALA A 214 7.04 -6.35 -14.39
N ASP A 215 7.24 -7.12 -15.46
CA ASP A 215 6.47 -7.05 -16.68
C ASP A 215 5.58 -8.29 -16.88
N HIS A 216 4.77 -8.29 -17.94
CA HIS A 216 3.92 -9.44 -18.29
C HIS A 216 4.66 -10.60 -18.99
N HIS A 217 5.96 -10.46 -19.24
CA HIS A 217 6.82 -11.47 -19.87
C HIS A 217 7.58 -12.32 -18.84
N GLY A 218 7.41 -12.03 -17.56
CA GLY A 218 8.07 -12.74 -16.46
C GLY A 218 9.41 -12.12 -16.04
N ASN A 219 9.77 -10.97 -16.59
CA ASN A 219 10.97 -10.26 -16.13
C ASN A 219 10.67 -9.55 -14.81
N VAL A 220 11.56 -9.69 -13.84
CA VAL A 220 11.49 -9.02 -12.54
C VAL A 220 12.82 -8.36 -12.27
N ILE A 221 12.81 -7.09 -11.94
CA ILE A 221 13.99 -6.32 -11.54
C ILE A 221 13.75 -5.59 -10.23
N HIS A 222 14.81 -5.22 -9.55
CA HIS A 222 14.76 -4.27 -8.45
C HIS A 222 15.41 -2.95 -8.87
N LEU A 223 14.92 -1.84 -8.29
CA LEU A 223 15.43 -0.49 -8.53
C LEU A 223 16.20 0.02 -7.31
N TYR A 224 16.97 -0.85 -6.69
CA TYR A 224 17.70 -0.62 -5.44
C TYR A 224 16.78 -0.30 -4.25
N GLU A 225 17.39 0.03 -3.13
CA GLU A 225 16.73 0.30 -1.87
C GLU A 225 16.51 1.80 -1.62
N ARG A 226 15.54 2.07 -0.76
CA ARG A 226 15.32 3.36 -0.11
C ARG A 226 15.42 3.21 1.40
N ASP A 227 16.10 4.14 2.05
CA ASP A 227 16.07 4.28 3.50
C ASP A 227 14.93 5.21 3.89
N CYS A 228 13.92 4.65 4.54
CA CYS A 228 12.72 5.33 5.00
C CYS A 228 12.66 5.45 6.54
N SER A 229 13.81 5.43 7.21
CA SER A 229 13.89 5.40 8.68
C SER A 229 13.45 6.71 9.33
N ILE A 230 13.51 7.84 8.61
CA ILE A 230 13.09 9.13 9.16
C ILE A 230 11.56 9.26 9.08
N GLN A 231 10.93 8.98 10.20
CA GLN A 231 9.47 8.92 10.31
C GLN A 231 8.95 9.76 11.47
N ARG A 232 7.71 10.22 11.36
CA ARG A 232 6.95 10.82 12.45
C ARG A 232 5.65 10.04 12.66
N ARG A 233 5.47 9.44 13.83
CA ARG A 233 4.30 8.63 14.17
C ARG A 233 4.01 7.54 13.10
N ASN A 234 5.05 6.82 12.70
CA ASN A 234 5.02 5.78 11.65
C ASN A 234 4.67 6.29 10.24
N GLN A 235 4.76 7.58 9.98
CA GLN A 235 4.65 8.16 8.66
C GLN A 235 6.04 8.55 8.15
N LYS A 236 6.41 8.07 6.98
CA LYS A 236 7.65 8.42 6.29
C LYS A 236 7.67 9.92 6.01
N LEU A 237 8.77 10.60 6.34
CA LEU A 237 8.99 12.02 6.08
C LEU A 237 10.08 12.27 5.08
N ILE A 238 11.16 11.49 5.15
CA ILE A 238 12.32 11.60 4.26
C ILE A 238 12.67 10.19 3.80
N GLU A 239 12.84 10.05 2.51
CA GLU A 239 13.31 8.83 1.86
C GLU A 239 14.61 9.13 1.12
N ILE A 240 15.63 8.31 1.31
CA ILE A 240 16.96 8.49 0.75
C ILE A 240 17.29 7.27 -0.12
N ALA A 241 17.65 7.49 -1.36
CA ALA A 241 18.07 6.45 -2.30
C ALA A 241 19.39 6.83 -2.98
N PRO A 242 20.36 5.90 -3.04
CA PRO A 242 20.43 4.65 -2.29
C PRO A 242 20.60 4.88 -0.79
N SER A 243 20.40 3.84 0.04
CA SER A 243 20.63 3.96 1.48
C SER A 243 22.11 4.24 1.77
N PRO A 244 22.42 5.31 2.51
CA PRO A 244 23.81 5.63 2.87
C PRO A 244 24.39 4.67 3.92
N GLN A 245 23.58 3.77 4.44
CA GLN A 245 23.89 2.89 5.55
C GLN A 245 24.17 1.43 5.12
N LEU A 246 23.83 1.08 3.87
CA LEU A 246 24.10 -0.25 3.34
C LEU A 246 25.37 -0.23 2.49
N ASP A 247 26.23 -1.18 2.75
CA ASP A 247 27.37 -1.48 1.86
C ASP A 247 26.95 -2.47 0.74
N GLU A 248 27.85 -2.72 -0.18
CA GLU A 248 27.55 -3.59 -1.34
C GLU A 248 27.27 -5.04 -0.91
N ALA A 249 27.95 -5.55 0.12
CA ALA A 249 27.75 -6.90 0.62
C ALA A 249 26.36 -7.07 1.29
N GLN A 250 25.83 -6.00 1.86
CA GLN A 250 24.49 -6.00 2.46
C GLN A 250 23.38 -5.87 1.41
N ARG A 251 23.69 -5.40 0.18
CA ARG A 251 22.74 -5.31 -0.94
C ARG A 251 22.56 -6.64 -1.67
N GLN A 252 23.57 -7.51 -1.65
CA GLN A 252 23.59 -8.84 -2.26
C GLN A 252 22.98 -9.89 -1.34
#